data_6f513b8b4bdfad8a8cd927410fd58c8d
#
_entry.id   6f513b8b4bdfad8a8cd927410fd58c8d
#
_cell.length_a   1.000
_cell.length_b   1.000
_cell.length_c   1.000
_cell.angle_alpha   90.00
_cell.angle_beta   90.00
_cell.angle_gamma   90.00
#
_symmetry.space_group_name_H-M   'P 1'
#
loop_
_entity.id
_entity.type
_entity.pdbx_description
1 polymer ?
#
loop_
_entity_poly.entity_id
_entity_poly.type
_entity_poly.pdbx_seq_one_letter_code
_entity_poly.pdbx_strand_id
1 'polypeptide(L)'
;PFNTRYVIRERSSRYTPELLRTHRTAQASYAYINRQNSVDEWGPTPNWAARSDLAAAGRCAPARAADPKLSGIALWAQADDNACRYRPDQPTIAHCVGSLPRHEDALYWRNLIEGFAEDYLVARGMVVDWAIHHQAATDDQPEIAPHVHLLITLRGYDPEHRDYGKVRQNWLRTDNSRKRLAERWWAWTGIVPPQYVMAAATSQISS
;
A
#
# COMPACT_ATOMS: atom_id res chain seq x y z
N PRO A 1 -6.91 12.19 1.70
CA PRO A 1 -5.47 12.18 2.02
C PRO A 1 -4.76 10.99 1.37
N PHE A 2 -3.41 11.08 1.28
CA PHE A 2 -2.54 9.97 0.88
C PHE A 2 -1.37 9.88 1.85
N ASN A 3 -1.25 8.76 2.53
CA ASN A 3 -0.23 8.52 3.54
C ASN A 3 0.63 7.31 3.17
N THR A 4 1.94 7.42 3.38
CA THR A 4 2.89 6.32 3.19
C THR A 4 3.55 5.97 4.51
N ARG A 5 3.48 4.70 4.90
CA ARG A 5 4.22 4.13 6.02
C ARG A 5 5.12 3.01 5.50
N TYR A 6 6.29 2.88 6.15
CA TYR A 6 7.16 1.75 5.87
C TYR A 6 6.94 0.64 6.89
N VAL A 7 6.93 -0.58 6.40
CA VAL A 7 7.03 -1.78 7.23
C VAL A 7 8.51 -2.05 7.46
N ILE A 8 8.93 -2.08 8.73
CA ILE A 8 10.32 -2.30 9.14
C ILE A 8 10.30 -3.37 10.22
N ARG A 9 10.78 -4.56 9.89
CA ARG A 9 10.67 -5.76 10.74
C ARG A 9 11.22 -5.57 12.16
N GLU A 10 12.37 -4.93 12.33
CA GLU A 10 12.99 -4.76 13.64
C GLU A 10 12.42 -3.62 14.48
N ARG A 11 11.50 -2.83 13.94
CA ARG A 11 10.94 -1.68 14.66
C ARG A 11 9.61 -1.95 15.35
N SER A 12 9.25 -3.21 15.52
CA SER A 12 8.00 -3.59 16.20
C SER A 12 7.84 -2.94 17.59
N SER A 13 8.93 -2.76 18.34
CA SER A 13 8.91 -2.10 19.65
C SER A 13 8.54 -0.60 19.60
N ARG A 14 8.54 0.02 18.41
CA ARG A 14 8.17 1.43 18.22
C ARG A 14 6.78 1.61 17.63
N TYR A 15 6.08 0.54 17.36
CA TYR A 15 4.73 0.59 16.81
C TYR A 15 3.70 0.66 17.92
N THR A 16 2.63 1.40 17.67
CA THR A 16 1.42 1.29 18.49
C THR A 16 0.82 -0.11 18.35
N PRO A 17 -0.02 -0.57 19.30
CA PRO A 17 -0.70 -1.86 19.17
C PRO A 17 -1.44 -2.04 17.84
N GLU A 18 -2.05 -0.97 17.31
CA GLU A 18 -2.73 -1.00 16.01
C GLU A 18 -1.74 -1.22 14.86
N LEU A 19 -0.60 -0.53 14.88
CA LEU A 19 0.44 -0.69 13.86
C LEU A 19 1.10 -2.07 13.92
N LEU A 20 1.27 -2.63 15.12
CA LEU A 20 1.76 -4.01 15.26
C LEU A 20 0.83 -5.02 14.59
N ARG A 21 -0.47 -4.80 14.67
CA ARG A 21 -1.45 -5.69 14.04
C ARG A 21 -1.40 -5.67 12.51
N THR A 22 -1.04 -4.54 11.91
CA THR A 22 -1.18 -4.29 10.47
C THR A 22 0.14 -4.06 9.75
N HIS A 23 1.26 -3.77 10.46
CA HIS A 23 2.52 -3.34 9.86
C HIS A 23 3.75 -4.04 10.46
N ARG A 24 3.57 -5.09 11.26
CA ARG A 24 4.70 -5.80 11.87
C ARG A 24 5.56 -6.55 10.84
N THR A 25 4.93 -7.07 9.78
CA THR A 25 5.59 -7.73 8.65
C THR A 25 4.87 -7.38 7.35
N ALA A 26 5.49 -7.63 6.20
CA ALA A 26 4.84 -7.50 4.90
C ALA A 26 3.68 -8.50 4.76
N GLN A 27 3.84 -9.72 5.28
CA GLN A 27 2.78 -10.73 5.33
C GLN A 27 1.57 -10.25 6.15
N ALA A 28 1.80 -9.66 7.34
CA ALA A 28 0.72 -9.13 8.16
C ALA A 28 -0.02 -7.98 7.46
N SER A 29 0.73 -7.12 6.75
CA SER A 29 0.15 -6.04 5.96
C SER A 29 -0.72 -6.58 4.82
N TYR A 30 -0.25 -7.61 4.12
CA TYR A 30 -1.02 -8.27 3.05
C TYR A 30 -2.30 -8.89 3.59
N ALA A 31 -2.21 -9.65 4.69
CA ALA A 31 -3.37 -10.26 5.33
C ALA A 31 -4.41 -9.20 5.76
N TYR A 32 -3.93 -8.08 6.33
CA TYR A 32 -4.79 -6.98 6.74
C TYR A 32 -5.55 -6.35 5.56
N ILE A 33 -4.86 -5.99 4.47
CA ILE A 33 -5.51 -5.31 3.35
C ILE A 33 -6.47 -6.22 2.59
N ASN A 34 -6.16 -7.53 2.51
CA ASN A 34 -6.99 -8.51 1.82
C ASN A 34 -8.05 -9.17 2.72
N ARG A 35 -8.19 -8.71 3.97
CA ARG A 35 -9.12 -9.29 4.96
C ARG A 35 -8.95 -10.80 5.10
N GLN A 36 -7.71 -11.26 5.19
CA GLN A 36 -7.34 -12.66 5.34
C GLN A 36 -6.67 -12.89 6.70
N ASN A 37 -6.83 -14.09 7.22
CA ASN A 37 -6.07 -14.52 8.38
C ASN A 37 -4.73 -15.10 7.91
N SER A 38 -3.68 -14.86 8.68
CA SER A 38 -2.34 -15.36 8.41
C SER A 38 -1.58 -15.62 9.70
N VAL A 39 -0.46 -16.31 9.58
CA VAL A 39 0.49 -16.53 10.67
C VAL A 39 1.87 -16.12 10.16
N ASP A 40 2.53 -15.25 10.89
CA ASP A 40 3.92 -14.86 10.64
C ASP A 40 4.80 -15.22 11.85
N GLU A 41 6.04 -14.78 11.89
CA GLU A 41 6.97 -15.05 12.98
C GLU A 41 6.52 -14.54 14.36
N TRP A 42 5.57 -13.60 14.40
CA TRP A 42 4.98 -13.03 15.61
C TRP A 42 3.69 -13.74 16.04
N GLY A 43 3.33 -14.82 15.34
CA GLY A 43 2.11 -15.56 15.57
C GLY A 43 0.93 -15.15 14.67
N PRO A 44 -0.30 -15.55 15.02
CA PRO A 44 -1.46 -15.29 14.19
C PRO A 44 -1.75 -13.79 14.08
N THR A 45 -2.22 -13.37 12.91
CA THR A 45 -2.83 -12.05 12.73
C THR A 45 -4.17 -11.98 13.46
N PRO A 46 -4.69 -10.77 13.74
CA PRO A 46 -6.09 -10.64 14.14
C PRO A 46 -7.02 -11.27 13.12
N ASN A 47 -8.24 -11.62 13.53
CA ASN A 47 -9.24 -12.20 12.63
C ASN A 47 -9.78 -11.16 11.64
N TRP A 48 -8.97 -10.84 10.65
CA TRP A 48 -9.34 -9.89 9.59
C TRP A 48 -10.45 -10.44 8.68
N ALA A 49 -10.54 -11.77 8.53
CA ALA A 49 -11.57 -12.42 7.73
C ALA A 49 -13.00 -12.19 8.24
N ALA A 50 -13.14 -11.76 9.49
CA ALA A 50 -14.45 -11.38 10.05
C ALA A 50 -14.93 -9.99 9.58
N ARG A 51 -14.11 -9.21 8.87
CA ARG A 51 -14.49 -7.88 8.36
C ARG A 51 -15.09 -7.99 6.96
N SER A 52 -16.11 -7.18 6.69
CA SER A 52 -16.86 -7.18 5.42
C SER A 52 -16.58 -5.96 4.54
N ASP A 53 -15.62 -5.11 4.91
CA ASP A 53 -15.32 -3.85 4.25
C ASP A 53 -14.37 -3.96 3.04
N LEU A 54 -14.00 -5.17 2.60
CA LEU A 54 -13.21 -5.39 1.40
C LEU A 54 -14.12 -5.34 0.16
N ALA A 55 -14.03 -4.26 -0.62
CA ALA A 55 -14.82 -4.08 -1.84
C ALA A 55 -14.17 -4.72 -3.07
N ALA A 56 -12.85 -4.61 -3.20
CA ALA A 56 -12.08 -5.22 -4.28
C ALA A 56 -10.61 -5.33 -3.90
N ALA A 57 -9.87 -6.21 -4.56
CA ALA A 57 -8.42 -6.31 -4.43
C ALA A 57 -7.79 -6.80 -5.73
N GLY A 58 -6.50 -6.50 -5.95
CA GLY A 58 -5.78 -6.94 -7.12
C GLY A 58 -4.28 -6.72 -7.01
N ARG A 59 -3.57 -7.06 -8.08
CA ARG A 59 -2.12 -6.89 -8.21
C ARG A 59 -1.76 -6.27 -9.54
N CYS A 60 -0.86 -5.30 -9.51
CA CYS A 60 -0.13 -4.78 -10.66
C CYS A 60 1.34 -5.14 -10.51
N ALA A 61 1.95 -5.69 -11.56
CA ALA A 61 3.32 -6.13 -11.51
C ALA A 61 3.98 -6.02 -12.90
N PRO A 62 5.30 -5.79 -12.96
CA PRO A 62 6.02 -5.91 -14.21
C PRO A 62 5.81 -7.30 -14.84
N ALA A 63 5.66 -7.37 -16.16
CA ALA A 63 5.43 -8.64 -16.86
C ALA A 63 6.50 -9.71 -16.50
N ARG A 64 7.72 -9.27 -16.21
CA ARG A 64 8.84 -10.12 -15.78
C ARG A 64 8.74 -10.64 -14.35
N ALA A 65 7.86 -10.07 -13.52
CA ALA A 65 7.64 -10.50 -12.14
C ALA A 65 6.50 -11.53 -11.98
N ALA A 66 6.02 -12.11 -13.09
CA ALA A 66 4.93 -13.09 -13.11
C ALA A 66 5.42 -14.50 -12.73
N ASP A 67 6.09 -14.66 -11.60
CA ASP A 67 6.45 -15.97 -11.07
C ASP A 67 5.28 -16.51 -10.21
N PRO A 68 4.70 -17.68 -10.56
CA PRO A 68 3.65 -18.29 -9.77
C PRO A 68 4.02 -18.55 -8.30
N LYS A 69 5.32 -18.73 -8.00
CA LYS A 69 5.84 -18.89 -6.63
C LYS A 69 5.72 -17.62 -5.80
N LEU A 70 5.52 -16.49 -6.44
CA LEU A 70 5.34 -15.18 -5.80
C LEU A 70 3.87 -14.73 -5.80
N SER A 71 2.94 -15.66 -6.02
CA SER A 71 1.51 -15.36 -5.96
C SER A 71 1.03 -15.07 -4.54
N GLY A 72 0.03 -14.20 -4.44
CA GLY A 72 -0.61 -13.89 -3.16
C GLY A 72 0.39 -13.49 -2.07
N ILE A 73 0.24 -14.05 -0.89
CA ILE A 73 1.05 -13.78 0.30
C ILE A 73 2.52 -14.22 0.16
N ALA A 74 2.84 -15.15 -0.76
CA ALA A 74 4.18 -15.68 -0.93
C ALA A 74 5.20 -14.61 -1.33
N LEU A 75 4.81 -13.63 -2.13
CA LEU A 75 5.65 -12.48 -2.46
C LEU A 75 6.05 -11.70 -1.20
N TRP A 76 5.11 -11.47 -0.31
CA TRP A 76 5.34 -10.69 0.90
C TRP A 76 6.15 -11.45 1.95
N ALA A 77 5.97 -12.77 2.02
CA ALA A 77 6.84 -13.64 2.80
C ALA A 77 8.29 -13.56 2.30
N GLN A 78 8.49 -13.61 0.97
CA GLN A 78 9.81 -13.45 0.39
C GLN A 78 10.40 -12.04 0.64
N ALA A 79 9.58 -11.00 0.62
CA ALA A 79 10.02 -9.65 0.95
C ALA A 79 10.51 -9.56 2.41
N ASP A 80 9.81 -10.19 3.35
CA ASP A 80 10.22 -10.28 4.75
C ASP A 80 11.53 -11.06 4.89
N ASP A 81 11.68 -12.21 4.23
CA ASP A 81 12.90 -13.03 4.24
C ASP A 81 14.10 -12.27 3.65
N ASN A 82 13.90 -11.57 2.54
CA ASN A 82 14.96 -10.76 1.93
C ASN A 82 15.38 -9.60 2.82
N ALA A 83 14.44 -8.93 3.48
CA ALA A 83 14.73 -7.87 4.43
C ALA A 83 15.56 -8.39 5.60
N CYS A 84 15.17 -9.56 6.15
CA CYS A 84 15.89 -10.21 7.24
C CYS A 84 17.35 -10.52 6.87
N ARG A 85 17.57 -11.06 5.67
CA ARG A 85 18.92 -11.47 5.23
C ARG A 85 19.86 -10.31 4.95
N TYR A 86 19.34 -9.20 4.38
CA TYR A 86 20.21 -8.16 3.82
C TYR A 86 20.24 -6.89 4.66
N ARG A 87 19.12 -6.47 5.20
CA ARG A 87 19.01 -5.22 5.96
C ARG A 87 17.76 -5.20 6.82
N PRO A 88 17.75 -5.88 7.95
CA PRO A 88 16.55 -6.01 8.80
C PRO A 88 16.10 -4.66 9.39
N ASP A 89 17.01 -3.71 9.56
CA ASP A 89 16.78 -2.36 10.06
C ASP A 89 16.10 -1.42 9.04
N GLN A 90 16.01 -1.85 7.78
CA GLN A 90 15.49 -1.02 6.70
C GLN A 90 14.06 -1.38 6.31
N PRO A 91 13.34 -0.43 5.67
CA PRO A 91 12.01 -0.73 5.16
C PRO A 91 11.97 -1.95 4.24
N THR A 92 11.05 -2.86 4.53
CA THR A 92 10.77 -4.04 3.72
C THR A 92 9.90 -3.67 2.54
N ILE A 93 8.79 -2.97 2.84
CA ILE A 93 7.78 -2.51 1.89
C ILE A 93 7.30 -1.12 2.27
N ALA A 94 6.65 -0.44 1.32
CA ALA A 94 5.81 0.71 1.62
C ALA A 94 4.34 0.30 1.66
N HIS A 95 3.62 0.75 2.66
CA HIS A 95 2.18 0.61 2.80
C HIS A 95 1.57 2.02 2.68
N CYS A 96 0.86 2.26 1.58
CA CYS A 96 0.21 3.53 1.32
C CYS A 96 -1.30 3.39 1.55
N VAL A 97 -1.92 4.47 2.01
CA VAL A 97 -3.38 4.60 2.12
C VAL A 97 -3.80 5.86 1.42
N GLY A 98 -4.68 5.75 0.44
CA GLY A 98 -5.19 6.85 -0.35
C GLY A 98 -6.71 6.92 -0.34
N SER A 99 -7.29 8.13 -0.19
CA SER A 99 -8.73 8.32 -0.37
C SER A 99 -9.13 8.13 -1.81
N LEU A 100 -10.34 7.61 -2.03
CA LEU A 100 -10.98 7.45 -3.33
C LEU A 100 -12.17 8.41 -3.47
N PRO A 101 -12.58 8.79 -4.69
CA PRO A 101 -13.77 9.60 -4.93
C PRO A 101 -15.02 8.88 -4.39
N ARG A 102 -15.86 9.58 -3.62
CA ARG A 102 -16.99 8.97 -2.89
C ARG A 102 -18.16 8.57 -3.78
N HIS A 103 -18.31 9.20 -4.93
CA HIS A 103 -19.49 9.07 -5.79
C HIS A 103 -19.25 8.14 -6.99
N GLU A 104 -18.17 7.38 -6.95
CA GLU A 104 -17.79 6.47 -8.02
C GLU A 104 -17.99 5.00 -7.59
N ASP A 105 -18.05 4.13 -8.57
CA ASP A 105 -18.22 2.70 -8.35
C ASP A 105 -16.89 1.94 -8.24
N ALA A 106 -16.98 0.67 -7.90
CA ALA A 106 -15.81 -0.19 -7.72
C ALA A 106 -15.00 -0.38 -9.01
N LEU A 107 -15.63 -0.34 -10.19
CA LEU A 107 -14.93 -0.47 -11.48
C LEU A 107 -14.12 0.80 -11.78
N TYR A 108 -14.71 1.97 -11.52
CA TYR A 108 -13.99 3.25 -11.65
C TYR A 108 -12.78 3.28 -10.71
N TRP A 109 -12.98 2.94 -9.43
CA TRP A 109 -11.88 2.90 -8.45
C TRP A 109 -10.77 1.94 -8.86
N ARG A 110 -11.13 0.75 -9.35
CA ARG A 110 -10.17 -0.23 -9.87
C ARG A 110 -9.33 0.36 -10.99
N ASN A 111 -9.95 0.89 -12.03
CA ASN A 111 -9.26 1.46 -13.19
C ASN A 111 -8.32 2.61 -12.78
N LEU A 112 -8.78 3.46 -11.85
CA LEU A 112 -8.01 4.57 -11.31
C LEU A 112 -6.77 4.08 -10.55
N ILE A 113 -6.91 3.03 -9.73
CA ILE A 113 -5.81 2.45 -8.95
C ILE A 113 -4.82 1.74 -9.86
N GLU A 114 -5.30 0.89 -10.77
CA GLU A 114 -4.45 0.13 -11.68
C GLU A 114 -3.68 1.08 -12.60
N GLY A 115 -4.31 2.10 -13.19
CA GLY A 115 -3.63 3.11 -13.99
C GLY A 115 -2.55 3.86 -13.20
N PHE A 116 -2.84 4.29 -11.98
CA PHE A 116 -1.83 4.92 -11.12
C PHE A 116 -0.66 3.97 -10.81
N ALA A 117 -0.98 2.72 -10.46
CA ALA A 117 0.03 1.73 -10.13
C ALA A 117 0.95 1.43 -11.34
N GLU A 118 0.38 1.24 -12.53
CA GLU A 118 1.15 0.99 -13.75
C GLU A 118 2.08 2.17 -14.10
N ASP A 119 1.57 3.38 -14.13
CA ASP A 119 2.31 4.57 -14.56
C ASP A 119 3.41 4.98 -13.59
N TYR A 120 3.15 4.86 -12.28
CA TYR A 120 4.05 5.45 -11.27
C TYR A 120 4.84 4.44 -10.46
N LEU A 121 4.43 3.18 -10.41
CA LEU A 121 5.03 2.16 -9.55
C LEU A 121 5.59 0.99 -10.36
N VAL A 122 4.75 0.33 -11.15
CA VAL A 122 5.15 -0.83 -11.97
C VAL A 122 6.18 -0.44 -13.02
N ALA A 123 6.02 0.71 -13.66
CA ALA A 123 7.01 1.27 -14.59
C ALA A 123 8.43 1.43 -13.98
N ARG A 124 8.54 1.38 -12.64
CA ARG A 124 9.81 1.42 -11.89
C ARG A 124 10.23 0.06 -11.35
N GLY A 125 9.60 -1.02 -11.82
CA GLY A 125 9.91 -2.39 -11.41
C GLY A 125 9.32 -2.82 -10.06
N MET A 126 8.33 -2.07 -9.53
CA MET A 126 7.66 -2.43 -8.29
C MET A 126 6.50 -3.39 -8.54
N VAL A 127 6.29 -4.30 -7.61
CA VAL A 127 5.03 -5.05 -7.51
C VAL A 127 4.13 -4.33 -6.51
N VAL A 128 2.87 -4.20 -6.86
CA VAL A 128 1.87 -3.50 -6.07
C VAL A 128 0.66 -4.39 -5.86
N ASP A 129 0.36 -4.73 -4.60
CA ASP A 129 -0.95 -5.26 -4.24
C ASP A 129 -1.81 -4.12 -3.73
N TRP A 130 -3.04 -4.07 -4.21
CA TRP A 130 -3.99 -3.07 -3.80
C TRP A 130 -5.28 -3.70 -3.28
N ALA A 131 -5.91 -3.03 -2.32
CA ALA A 131 -7.21 -3.41 -1.81
C ALA A 131 -8.05 -2.17 -1.50
N ILE A 132 -9.31 -2.19 -1.90
CA ILE A 132 -10.28 -1.13 -1.64
C ILE A 132 -11.08 -1.54 -0.41
N HIS A 133 -11.07 -0.69 0.61
CA HIS A 133 -11.97 -0.82 1.74
C HIS A 133 -13.06 0.24 1.65
N HIS A 134 -14.29 -0.23 1.67
CA HIS A 134 -15.49 0.58 1.65
C HIS A 134 -16.66 -0.18 2.26
N GLN A 135 -17.47 0.52 3.02
CA GLN A 135 -18.75 0.02 3.55
C GLN A 135 -19.73 1.18 3.60
N ALA A 136 -20.89 1.02 3.01
CA ALA A 136 -21.95 1.99 3.17
C ALA A 136 -22.44 2.03 4.62
N ALA A 137 -22.91 3.19 5.08
CA ALA A 137 -23.54 3.30 6.39
C ALA A 137 -24.78 2.43 6.44
N THR A 138 -24.99 1.79 7.60
CA THR A 138 -26.24 1.08 7.94
C THR A 138 -26.75 1.64 9.27
N ASP A 139 -27.94 1.22 9.70
CA ASP A 139 -28.50 1.66 10.99
C ASP A 139 -27.57 1.31 12.18
N ASP A 140 -26.82 0.19 12.06
CA ASP A 140 -25.98 -0.34 13.12
C ASP A 140 -24.47 -0.04 12.92
N GLN A 141 -24.06 0.42 11.75
CA GLN A 141 -22.63 0.61 11.43
C GLN A 141 -22.38 1.92 10.66
N PRO A 142 -21.39 2.71 11.09
CA PRO A 142 -21.02 3.92 10.36
C PRO A 142 -20.39 3.59 9.00
N GLU A 143 -20.44 4.56 8.09
CA GLU A 143 -19.75 4.48 6.80
C GLU A 143 -18.24 4.27 7.00
N ILE A 144 -17.68 3.36 6.22
CA ILE A 144 -16.25 3.32 5.93
C ILE A 144 -16.07 4.00 4.57
N ALA A 145 -15.59 5.24 4.60
CA ALA A 145 -15.35 6.00 3.38
C ALA A 145 -14.39 5.26 2.44
N PRO A 146 -14.62 5.27 1.11
CA PRO A 146 -13.82 4.52 0.16
C PRO A 146 -12.36 4.98 0.20
N HIS A 147 -11.47 4.02 0.41
CA HIS A 147 -10.02 4.23 0.40
C HIS A 147 -9.29 2.99 -0.10
N VAL A 148 -8.14 3.22 -0.69
CA VAL A 148 -7.27 2.15 -1.17
C VAL A 148 -6.08 1.98 -0.23
N HIS A 149 -5.71 0.73 -0.01
CA HIS A 149 -4.41 0.33 0.50
C HIS A 149 -3.55 -0.12 -0.67
N LEU A 150 -2.30 0.35 -0.74
CA LEU A 150 -1.29 -0.10 -1.68
C LEU A 150 -0.12 -0.68 -0.90
N LEU A 151 0.19 -1.94 -1.11
CA LEU A 151 1.45 -2.52 -0.67
C LEU A 151 2.43 -2.50 -1.84
N ILE A 152 3.56 -1.85 -1.65
CA ILE A 152 4.53 -1.60 -2.71
C ILE A 152 5.85 -2.24 -2.31
N THR A 153 6.39 -3.11 -3.16
CA THR A 153 7.72 -3.66 -2.96
C THR A 153 8.77 -2.55 -3.06
N LEU A 154 9.79 -2.59 -2.23
CA LEU A 154 10.95 -1.70 -2.30
C LEU A 154 12.17 -2.38 -2.92
N ARG A 155 11.98 -3.57 -3.47
CA ARG A 155 12.99 -4.36 -4.16
C ARG A 155 12.47 -4.80 -5.51
N GLY A 156 13.36 -4.96 -6.49
CA GLY A 156 13.01 -5.47 -7.82
C GLY A 156 12.67 -6.95 -7.78
N TYR A 157 11.76 -7.36 -8.65
CA TYR A 157 11.36 -8.75 -8.85
C TYR A 157 11.42 -9.05 -10.34
N ASP A 158 12.57 -9.51 -10.80
CA ASP A 158 12.84 -9.87 -12.19
C ASP A 158 13.39 -11.29 -12.28
N PRO A 159 12.54 -12.29 -12.63
CA PRO A 159 12.94 -13.68 -12.76
C PRO A 159 14.01 -13.92 -13.82
N GLU A 160 14.01 -13.19 -14.93
CA GLU A 160 15.00 -13.35 -16.03
C GLU A 160 16.41 -13.02 -15.53
N HIS A 161 16.55 -11.98 -14.74
CA HIS A 161 17.82 -11.56 -14.16
C HIS A 161 18.06 -12.17 -12.77
N ARG A 162 17.22 -13.12 -12.34
CA ARG A 162 17.25 -13.72 -11.00
C ARG A 162 17.20 -12.67 -9.86
N ASP A 163 16.57 -11.55 -10.12
CA ASP A 163 16.34 -10.51 -9.14
C ASP A 163 15.04 -10.76 -8.38
N TYR A 164 15.11 -11.67 -7.41
CA TYR A 164 13.98 -12.06 -6.57
C TYR A 164 13.86 -11.15 -5.33
N GLY A 165 13.80 -9.86 -5.55
CA GLY A 165 13.70 -8.90 -4.45
C GLY A 165 15.03 -8.65 -3.72
N LYS A 166 16.16 -8.96 -4.34
CA LYS A 166 17.49 -8.71 -3.78
C LYS A 166 17.96 -7.28 -3.97
N VAL A 167 17.67 -6.70 -5.13
CA VAL A 167 18.08 -5.32 -5.46
C VAL A 167 17.04 -4.35 -4.95
N ARG A 168 17.48 -3.47 -4.06
CA ARG A 168 16.61 -2.48 -3.46
C ARG A 168 16.45 -1.25 -4.35
N GLN A 169 15.22 -0.88 -4.61
CA GLN A 169 14.89 0.36 -5.28
C GLN A 169 14.93 1.53 -4.28
N ASN A 170 15.57 2.61 -4.65
CA ASN A 170 15.81 3.72 -3.73
C ASN A 170 14.85 4.91 -3.92
N TRP A 171 14.06 4.91 -4.97
CA TRP A 171 13.28 6.07 -5.38
C TRP A 171 12.14 6.47 -4.41
N LEU A 172 11.69 5.56 -3.53
CA LEU A 172 10.61 5.80 -2.56
C LEU A 172 11.14 5.78 -1.11
N ARG A 173 12.34 6.28 -0.84
CA ARG A 173 12.95 6.19 0.49
C ARG A 173 13.02 7.49 1.27
N THR A 174 12.91 8.61 0.60
CA THR A 174 13.06 9.93 1.21
C THR A 174 11.69 10.58 1.45
N ASP A 175 11.64 11.51 2.38
CA ASP A 175 10.41 12.29 2.64
C ASP A 175 9.94 13.03 1.38
N ASN A 176 10.88 13.54 0.59
CA ASN A 176 10.57 14.20 -0.67
C ASN A 176 9.94 13.23 -1.69
N SER A 177 10.42 12.00 -1.79
CA SER A 177 9.81 11.01 -2.70
C SER A 177 8.41 10.59 -2.24
N ARG A 178 8.18 10.48 -0.93
CA ARG A 178 6.84 10.22 -0.37
C ARG A 178 5.88 11.38 -0.65
N LYS A 179 6.34 12.60 -0.46
CA LYS A 179 5.56 13.81 -0.77
C LYS A 179 5.19 13.87 -2.26
N ARG A 180 6.15 13.64 -3.15
CA ARG A 180 5.89 13.59 -4.61
C ARG A 180 4.90 12.50 -4.99
N LEU A 181 4.95 11.33 -4.36
CA LEU A 181 3.98 10.26 -4.61
C LEU A 181 2.57 10.67 -4.17
N ALA A 182 2.44 11.34 -3.02
CA ALA A 182 1.17 11.86 -2.56
C ALA A 182 0.62 12.96 -3.49
N GLU A 183 1.46 13.88 -3.93
CA GLU A 183 1.09 14.93 -4.89
C GLU A 183 0.60 14.34 -6.22
N ARG A 184 1.25 13.27 -6.71
CA ARG A 184 0.82 12.54 -7.91
C ARG A 184 -0.53 11.85 -7.71
N TRP A 185 -0.72 11.23 -6.54
CA TRP A 185 -2.02 10.63 -6.21
C TRP A 185 -3.14 11.67 -6.22
N TRP A 186 -2.92 12.84 -5.62
CA TRP A 186 -3.92 13.90 -5.62
C TRP A 186 -4.22 14.44 -7.02
N ALA A 187 -3.19 14.65 -7.82
CA ALA A 187 -3.37 15.06 -9.21
C ALA A 187 -4.13 14.01 -10.04
N TRP A 188 -3.83 12.73 -9.78
CA TRP A 188 -4.46 11.61 -10.50
C TRP A 188 -5.92 11.42 -10.12
N THR A 189 -6.24 11.52 -8.85
CA THR A 189 -7.61 11.29 -8.33
C THR A 189 -8.48 12.54 -8.32
N GLY A 190 -7.91 13.72 -8.50
CA GLY A 190 -8.61 15.00 -8.32
C GLY A 190 -8.93 15.33 -6.85
N ILE A 191 -8.43 14.55 -5.88
CA ILE A 191 -8.70 14.74 -4.44
C ILE A 191 -7.58 15.56 -3.82
N VAL A 192 -7.83 16.85 -3.61
CA VAL A 192 -6.87 17.75 -2.96
C VAL A 192 -7.12 17.78 -1.45
N PRO A 193 -6.10 17.57 -0.60
CA PRO A 193 -6.25 17.69 0.84
C PRO A 193 -6.67 19.12 1.26
N PRO A 194 -7.51 19.28 2.28
CA PRO A 194 -8.04 20.57 2.72
C PRO A 194 -6.97 21.64 2.99
N GLN A 195 -5.83 21.25 3.53
CA GLN A 195 -4.71 22.16 3.82
C GLN A 195 -4.14 22.87 2.56
N TYR A 196 -4.24 22.24 1.40
CA TYR A 196 -3.78 22.84 0.14
C TYR A 196 -4.84 23.73 -0.50
N VAL A 197 -6.12 23.45 -0.26
CA VAL A 197 -7.23 24.32 -0.69
C VAL A 197 -7.18 25.65 0.04
N MET A 198 -6.91 25.65 1.35
CA MET A 198 -6.79 26.86 2.18
C MET A 198 -5.61 27.74 1.75
N ALA A 199 -4.46 27.15 1.41
CA ALA A 199 -3.29 27.90 0.96
C ALA A 199 -3.53 28.61 -0.39
N ALA A 200 -4.24 27.99 -1.32
CA ALA A 200 -4.59 28.59 -2.60
C ALA A 200 -5.60 29.75 -2.45
N ALA A 201 -6.56 29.64 -1.54
CA ALA A 201 -7.53 30.70 -1.25
C ALA A 201 -6.87 31.95 -0.64
N THR A 202 -5.85 31.75 0.22
CA THR A 202 -5.15 32.87 0.89
C THR A 202 -4.25 33.63 -0.08
N SER A 203 -3.70 32.98 -1.11
CA SER A 203 -2.87 33.65 -2.13
C SER A 203 -3.65 34.51 -3.14
N GLN A 204 -4.96 34.28 -3.28
CA GLN A 204 -5.82 35.07 -4.16
C GLN A 204 -6.39 36.34 -3.49
N ILE A 205 -6.29 36.46 -2.18
CA ILE A 205 -6.78 37.64 -1.43
C ILE A 205 -5.65 38.70 -1.28
N SER A 206 -4.41 38.36 -1.64
CA SER A 206 -3.23 39.22 -1.48
C SER A 206 -2.71 39.80 -2.82
N SER A 207 -3.51 39.74 -3.88
CA SER A 207 -3.20 40.31 -5.20
C SER A 207 -4.29 41.40 -5.57
#